data_000a0b5bdc37f4f91ebe2f39d5a2eab2
#
_entry.id   000a0b5bdc37f4f91ebe2f39d5a2eab2
#
_cell.length_a   1.000
_cell.length_b   1.000
_cell.length_c   1.000
_cell.angle_alpha   90.00
_cell.angle_beta   90.00
_cell.angle_gamma   90.00
#
_symmetry.space_group_name_H-M   'P 1'
#
loop_
_entity.id
_entity.type
_entity.pdbx_description
1 polymer ?
#
loop_
_entity_poly.entity_id
_entity_poly.type
_entity_poly.pdbx_seq_one_letter_code
_entity_poly.pdbx_strand_id
1 'polypeptide(L)'
;MIKRFQKFNEGKEKFPNLKNIVIDEYILTIGRDAKSNDYLSIIMADPEDMWFHVKGKPGCHGIIRQKDKLITQEVKKKASEIIAKNSKINGSCIVICCKAKFVKKSSDMKDGQVQVDYKNAEEININI
;
A
#
# COMPACT_ATOMS: atom_id res chain seq x y z
N MET A 1 -10.32 22.37 26.54
CA MET A 1 -11.21 21.39 26.01
C MET A 1 -10.72 20.69 24.79
N ILE A 2 -10.72 21.39 23.70
CA ILE A 2 -10.23 20.86 22.46
C ILE A 2 -8.79 20.42 22.55
N LYS A 3 -8.00 21.20 23.22
CA LYS A 3 -6.60 20.89 23.45
C LYS A 3 -6.42 19.58 24.17
N ARG A 4 -7.19 19.39 25.22
CA ARG A 4 -7.12 18.18 26.00
C ARG A 4 -7.51 16.99 25.16
N PHE A 5 -8.54 17.16 24.35
CA PHE A 5 -9.00 16.11 23.47
C PHE A 5 -7.91 15.71 22.47
N GLN A 6 -7.27 16.70 21.88
CA GLN A 6 -6.20 16.43 20.95
C GLN A 6 -5.04 15.72 21.62
N LYS A 7 -4.66 16.17 22.80
CA LYS A 7 -3.59 15.56 23.53
C LYS A 7 -3.91 14.11 23.86
N PHE A 8 -5.15 13.86 24.22
CA PHE A 8 -5.59 12.51 24.49
C PHE A 8 -5.45 11.65 23.25
N ASN A 9 -5.83 12.19 22.09
CA ASN A 9 -5.72 11.45 20.84
C ASN A 9 -4.31 11.30 20.35
N GLU A 10 -3.45 12.23 20.69
CA GLU A 10 -2.04 12.12 20.31
C GLU A 10 -1.38 10.92 20.91
N GLY A 11 -1.85 10.47 22.07
CA GLY A 11 -1.32 9.29 22.67
C GLY A 11 -1.87 8.00 22.08
N LYS A 12 -2.79 8.13 21.13
CA LYS A 12 -3.43 6.99 20.49
C LYS A 12 -2.88 6.77 19.12
N GLU A 13 -3.28 5.66 18.52
CA GLU A 13 -2.92 5.38 17.16
C GLU A 13 -3.50 6.44 16.23
N LYS A 14 -2.69 6.90 15.32
CA LYS A 14 -3.10 7.85 14.32
C LYS A 14 -3.86 7.11 13.22
N PHE A 15 -4.97 7.68 12.77
CA PHE A 15 -5.70 7.09 11.66
C PHE A 15 -6.07 8.17 10.64
N PRO A 16 -5.80 7.96 9.36
CA PRO A 16 -5.04 6.82 8.82
C PRO A 16 -3.56 6.95 9.15
N ASN A 17 -2.94 5.84 9.48
CA ASN A 17 -1.51 5.80 9.77
C ASN A 17 -0.78 5.46 8.48
N LEU A 18 -0.29 6.48 7.81
CA LEU A 18 0.32 6.37 6.49
C LEU A 18 1.72 6.97 6.51
N LYS A 19 2.54 6.51 5.57
CA LYS A 19 3.89 7.04 5.39
C LYS A 19 4.11 7.30 3.92
N ASN A 20 4.67 8.46 3.60
CA ASN A 20 5.00 8.82 2.22
C ASN A 20 6.50 8.66 2.00
N ILE A 21 6.86 8.03 0.91
CA ILE A 21 8.26 7.79 0.55
C ILE A 21 8.45 8.27 -0.87
N VAL A 22 9.46 9.12 -1.08
CA VAL A 22 9.75 9.66 -2.40
C VAL A 22 10.59 8.68 -3.19
N ILE A 23 10.14 8.38 -4.41
CA ILE A 23 10.89 7.55 -5.37
C ILE A 23 10.97 8.38 -6.65
N ASP A 24 12.15 8.96 -6.92
CA ASP A 24 12.34 9.87 -8.04
C ASP A 24 11.31 11.00 -7.97
N GLU A 25 10.44 11.14 -8.96
CA GLU A 25 9.43 12.20 -8.95
C GLU A 25 8.07 11.69 -8.45
N TYR A 26 8.02 10.48 -7.94
CA TYR A 26 6.79 9.84 -7.47
C TYR A 26 6.78 9.75 -5.96
N ILE A 27 5.59 9.59 -5.41
CA ILE A 27 5.42 9.36 -3.98
C ILE A 27 4.71 8.03 -3.80
N LEU A 28 5.36 7.13 -3.07
CA LEU A 28 4.76 5.89 -2.64
C LEU A 28 4.18 6.12 -1.26
N THR A 29 2.87 5.95 -1.12
CA THR A 29 2.20 6.05 0.18
C THR A 29 1.91 4.65 0.66
N ILE A 30 2.32 4.34 1.88
CA ILE A 30 2.10 3.01 2.46
C ILE A 30 1.25 3.11 3.71
N GLY A 31 0.45 2.04 3.97
CA GLY A 31 -0.28 1.90 5.19
C GLY A 31 0.58 1.24 6.25
N ARG A 32 0.44 1.66 7.50
CA ARG A 32 1.29 1.17 8.58
C ARG A 32 0.56 0.27 9.57
N ASP A 33 -0.71 0.00 9.33
CA ASP A 33 -1.50 -0.97 10.10
C ASP A 33 -2.63 -1.48 9.21
N ALA A 34 -3.33 -2.51 9.68
CA ALA A 34 -4.33 -3.19 8.87
C ALA A 34 -5.46 -2.26 8.42
N LYS A 35 -5.99 -1.45 9.33
CA LYS A 35 -7.07 -0.53 8.99
C LYS A 35 -6.62 0.54 8.00
N SER A 36 -5.41 1.02 8.17
CA SER A 36 -4.86 2.04 7.27
C SER A 36 -4.57 1.47 5.89
N ASN A 37 -4.17 0.21 5.82
CA ASN A 37 -4.00 -0.48 4.54
C ASN A 37 -5.33 -0.54 3.79
N ASP A 38 -6.42 -0.85 4.47
CA ASP A 38 -7.75 -0.87 3.87
C ASP A 38 -8.15 0.52 3.39
N TYR A 39 -7.96 1.50 4.25
CA TYR A 39 -8.30 2.88 3.91
C TYR A 39 -7.55 3.33 2.67
N LEU A 40 -6.25 3.07 2.63
CA LEU A 40 -5.40 3.43 1.51
C LEU A 40 -5.88 2.77 0.21
N SER A 41 -6.14 1.48 0.27
CA SER A 41 -6.42 0.67 -0.92
C SER A 41 -7.83 0.87 -1.46
N ILE A 42 -8.80 1.06 -0.58
CA ILE A 42 -10.21 1.05 -0.96
C ILE A 42 -10.81 2.46 -1.00
N ILE A 43 -10.41 3.32 -0.06
CA ILE A 43 -11.02 4.65 0.07
C ILE A 43 -10.18 5.73 -0.60
N MET A 44 -8.88 5.72 -0.32
CA MET A 44 -7.99 6.80 -0.77
C MET A 44 -7.53 6.65 -2.21
N ALA A 45 -7.25 5.43 -2.66
CA ALA A 45 -6.70 5.20 -3.99
C ALA A 45 -7.71 5.52 -5.07
N ASP A 46 -7.25 6.20 -6.12
CA ASP A 46 -8.04 6.37 -7.33
C ASP A 46 -7.93 5.10 -8.17
N PRO A 47 -8.93 4.81 -9.02
CA PRO A 47 -8.94 3.55 -9.78
C PRO A 47 -7.68 3.28 -10.60
N GLU A 48 -7.04 4.34 -11.09
CA GLU A 48 -5.85 4.18 -11.94
C GLU A 48 -4.53 4.27 -11.17
N ASP A 49 -4.59 4.45 -9.86
CA ASP A 49 -3.37 4.45 -9.05
C ASP A 49 -2.76 3.06 -9.06
N MET A 50 -1.42 2.99 -8.99
CA MET A 50 -0.73 1.71 -8.95
C MET A 50 -0.66 1.23 -7.51
N TRP A 51 -1.13 0.02 -7.27
CA TRP A 51 -1.23 -0.60 -5.96
C TRP A 51 -0.20 -1.72 -5.83
N PHE A 52 0.37 -1.87 -4.62
CA PHE A 52 1.43 -2.84 -4.34
C PHE A 52 1.16 -3.61 -3.06
N HIS A 53 1.47 -4.89 -3.07
CA HIS A 53 1.39 -5.73 -1.86
C HIS A 53 2.20 -7.01 -2.06
N VAL A 54 2.81 -7.53 -0.98
CA VAL A 54 3.53 -8.79 -1.03
C VAL A 54 2.54 -9.93 -1.23
N LYS A 55 2.82 -10.80 -2.19
CA LYS A 55 1.92 -11.91 -2.50
C LYS A 55 1.98 -12.98 -1.42
N GLY A 56 0.80 -13.40 -0.94
CA GLY A 56 0.69 -14.55 -0.07
C GLY A 56 1.17 -14.38 1.35
N LYS A 57 1.49 -13.15 1.76
CA LYS A 57 1.95 -12.89 3.13
C LYS A 57 1.33 -11.60 3.64
N PRO A 58 1.14 -11.47 4.96
CA PRO A 58 0.73 -10.18 5.51
C PRO A 58 1.80 -9.15 5.25
N GLY A 59 1.39 -7.91 5.07
CA GLY A 59 2.34 -6.83 4.85
C GLY A 59 1.61 -5.54 4.55
N CYS A 60 2.38 -4.48 4.32
CA CYS A 60 1.79 -3.19 4.03
C CYS A 60 1.26 -3.14 2.60
N HIS A 61 0.23 -2.31 2.41
CA HIS A 61 -0.24 -1.94 1.07
C HIS A 61 0.40 -0.61 0.71
N GLY A 62 0.57 -0.37 -0.58
CA GLY A 62 1.10 0.90 -1.04
C GLY A 62 0.44 1.34 -2.32
N ILE A 63 0.44 2.64 -2.56
CA ILE A 63 -0.05 3.19 -3.83
C ILE A 63 0.89 4.28 -4.34
N ILE A 64 0.98 4.37 -5.66
CA ILE A 64 1.61 5.48 -6.35
C ILE A 64 0.57 6.06 -7.30
N ARG A 65 0.36 7.37 -7.23
CA ARG A 65 -0.59 8.02 -8.13
C ARG A 65 0.02 8.18 -9.49
N GLN A 66 -0.73 7.77 -10.51
CA GLN A 66 -0.24 7.79 -11.90
C GLN A 66 -0.86 8.89 -12.73
N LYS A 67 -1.50 9.83 -12.19
CA LYS A 67 -2.21 10.92 -12.89
C LYS A 67 -1.97 10.97 -14.40
N ASP A 68 -0.88 11.63 -14.81
CA ASP A 68 -0.61 11.85 -16.23
C ASP A 68 0.57 11.07 -16.76
N LYS A 69 1.27 10.35 -15.88
CA LYS A 69 2.46 9.60 -16.26
C LYS A 69 2.37 8.18 -15.77
N LEU A 70 2.66 7.26 -16.64
CA LEU A 70 2.79 5.87 -16.24
C LEU A 70 4.13 5.70 -15.53
N ILE A 71 4.13 4.95 -14.45
CA ILE A 71 5.37 4.67 -13.75
C ILE A 71 6.16 3.63 -14.53
N THR A 72 7.49 3.77 -14.47
CA THR A 72 8.39 2.87 -15.20
C THR A 72 8.57 1.57 -14.42
N GLN A 73 9.12 0.56 -15.10
CA GLN A 73 9.44 -0.70 -14.44
C GLN A 73 10.47 -0.50 -13.33
N GLU A 74 11.39 0.44 -13.51
CA GLU A 74 12.38 0.74 -12.50
C GLU A 74 11.73 1.28 -11.23
N VAL A 75 10.77 2.19 -11.38
CA VAL A 75 10.04 2.74 -10.24
C VAL A 75 9.21 1.64 -9.56
N LYS A 76 8.58 0.78 -10.36
CA LYS A 76 7.81 -0.34 -9.81
C LYS A 76 8.71 -1.25 -8.97
N LYS A 77 9.92 -1.51 -9.45
CA LYS A 77 10.85 -2.37 -8.73
C LYS A 77 11.29 -1.72 -7.42
N LYS A 78 11.63 -0.43 -7.46
CA LYS A 78 12.02 0.31 -6.26
C LYS A 78 10.88 0.33 -5.24
N ALA A 79 9.67 0.59 -5.70
CA ALA A 79 8.50 0.58 -4.83
C ALA A 79 8.31 -0.79 -4.21
N SER A 80 8.44 -1.85 -5.01
CA SER A 80 8.28 -3.22 -4.54
C SER A 80 9.30 -3.58 -3.47
N GLU A 81 10.54 -3.12 -3.63
CA GLU A 81 11.57 -3.33 -2.61
C GLU A 81 11.21 -2.66 -1.30
N ILE A 82 10.69 -1.44 -1.39
CA ILE A 82 10.27 -0.70 -0.20
C ILE A 82 9.09 -1.41 0.47
N ILE A 83 8.13 -1.88 -0.31
CA ILE A 83 6.97 -2.63 0.21
C ILE A 83 7.44 -3.88 0.93
N ALA A 84 8.37 -4.63 0.35
CA ALA A 84 8.89 -5.85 0.96
C ALA A 84 9.61 -5.54 2.28
N LYS A 85 10.45 -4.52 2.30
CA LYS A 85 11.17 -4.13 3.50
C LYS A 85 10.21 -3.70 4.62
N ASN A 86 9.21 -2.90 4.27
CA ASN A 86 8.24 -2.44 5.27
C ASN A 86 7.26 -3.53 5.68
N SER A 87 7.24 -4.64 4.95
CA SER A 87 6.46 -5.83 5.32
C SER A 87 7.32 -6.84 6.09
N LYS A 88 8.55 -6.45 6.45
CA LYS A 88 9.49 -7.27 7.22
C LYS A 88 9.86 -8.57 6.52
N ILE A 89 9.98 -8.51 5.20
CA ILE A 89 10.39 -9.67 4.43
C ILE A 89 11.92 -9.68 4.32
N ASN A 90 12.49 -10.86 4.51
CA ASN A 90 13.91 -11.10 4.25
C ASN A 90 14.01 -12.13 3.15
N GLY A 91 14.93 -11.90 2.20
CA GLY A 91 15.15 -12.84 1.13
C GLY A 91 14.22 -12.60 -0.05
N SER A 92 13.78 -13.65 -0.68
CA SER A 92 13.00 -13.57 -1.90
C SER A 92 11.51 -13.51 -1.64
N CYS A 93 10.81 -12.67 -2.40
CA CYS A 93 9.36 -12.61 -2.36
C CYS A 93 8.84 -12.09 -3.68
N ILE A 94 7.53 -12.17 -3.85
CA ILE A 94 6.85 -11.62 -5.02
C ILE A 94 5.97 -10.48 -4.54
N VAL A 95 6.05 -9.33 -5.20
CA VAL A 95 5.18 -8.20 -4.93
C VAL A 95 4.19 -8.10 -6.07
N ILE A 96 2.91 -8.02 -5.72
CA ILE A 96 1.84 -7.82 -6.69
C ILE A 96 1.72 -6.33 -6.97
N CYS A 97 1.62 -5.98 -8.24
CA CYS A 97 1.49 -4.61 -8.70
C CYS A 97 0.33 -4.55 -9.68
N CYS A 98 -0.68 -3.76 -9.39
CA CYS A 98 -1.82 -3.62 -10.29
C CYS A 98 -2.51 -2.27 -10.06
N LYS A 99 -3.39 -1.88 -10.97
CA LYS A 99 -4.19 -0.70 -10.75
C LYS A 99 -5.14 -0.93 -9.59
N ALA A 100 -5.39 0.10 -8.80
CA ALA A 100 -6.22 -0.02 -7.60
C ALA A 100 -7.63 -0.53 -7.90
N LYS A 101 -8.14 -0.27 -9.11
CA LYS A 101 -9.47 -0.74 -9.49
C LYS A 101 -9.60 -2.27 -9.50
N PHE A 102 -8.48 -3.00 -9.48
CA PHE A 102 -8.47 -4.45 -9.44
C PHE A 102 -8.37 -4.99 -8.02
N VAL A 103 -8.44 -4.11 -7.02
CA VAL A 103 -8.39 -4.47 -5.61
C VAL A 103 -9.76 -4.20 -5.00
N LYS A 104 -10.36 -5.21 -4.39
CA LYS A 104 -11.70 -5.09 -3.82
C LYS A 104 -11.75 -5.67 -2.42
N LYS A 105 -12.77 -5.24 -1.67
CA LYS A 105 -12.97 -5.73 -0.32
C LYS A 105 -14.45 -5.97 -0.09
N SER A 106 -14.78 -7.16 0.41
CA SER A 106 -16.14 -7.46 0.81
C SER A 106 -16.26 -7.31 2.33
N SER A 107 -17.50 -7.20 2.83
CA SER A 107 -17.74 -6.93 4.23
C SER A 107 -17.31 -8.06 5.17
N ASP A 108 -17.15 -9.27 4.65
CA ASP A 108 -16.74 -10.41 5.45
C ASP A 108 -15.22 -10.56 5.56
N MET A 109 -14.47 -9.69 4.93
CA MET A 109 -13.01 -9.73 5.00
C MET A 109 -12.50 -8.98 6.22
N LYS A 110 -11.45 -9.53 6.82
CA LYS A 110 -10.81 -8.93 7.98
C LYS A 110 -10.09 -7.64 7.61
N ASP A 111 -9.80 -6.82 8.63
CA ASP A 111 -9.01 -5.62 8.42
C ASP A 111 -7.68 -5.99 7.75
N GLY A 112 -7.33 -5.24 6.71
CA GLY A 112 -6.10 -5.47 5.97
C GLY A 112 -6.19 -6.54 4.91
N GLN A 113 -7.30 -7.26 4.83
CA GLN A 113 -7.49 -8.31 3.83
C GLN A 113 -8.26 -7.76 2.64
N VAL A 114 -7.76 -8.01 1.43
CA VAL A 114 -8.41 -7.57 0.20
C VAL A 114 -8.36 -8.69 -0.82
N GLN A 115 -9.17 -8.56 -1.86
CA GLN A 115 -9.20 -9.49 -2.97
C GLN A 115 -8.61 -8.81 -4.18
N VAL A 116 -7.67 -9.47 -4.85
CA VAL A 116 -6.97 -8.94 -6.01
C VAL A 116 -7.36 -9.74 -7.24
N ASP A 117 -7.61 -9.03 -8.34
CA ASP A 117 -7.82 -9.68 -9.64
C ASP A 117 -6.44 -9.97 -10.24
N TYR A 118 -5.95 -11.18 -9.98
CA TYR A 118 -4.59 -11.56 -10.39
C TYR A 118 -4.40 -11.60 -11.91
N LYS A 119 -5.46 -11.71 -12.67
CA LYS A 119 -5.35 -11.68 -14.14
C LYS A 119 -4.84 -10.34 -14.64
N ASN A 120 -5.11 -9.29 -13.89
CA ASN A 120 -4.74 -7.93 -14.25
C ASN A 120 -3.60 -7.40 -13.38
N ALA A 121 -2.86 -8.29 -12.75
CA ALA A 121 -1.78 -7.91 -11.84
C ALA A 121 -0.44 -8.39 -12.38
N GLU A 122 0.57 -7.59 -12.14
CA GLU A 122 1.95 -7.94 -12.47
C GLU A 122 2.61 -8.50 -11.23
N GLU A 123 3.46 -9.53 -11.40
CA GLU A 123 4.24 -10.09 -10.29
C GLU A 123 5.67 -9.64 -10.44
N ILE A 124 6.20 -9.01 -9.41
CA ILE A 124 7.56 -8.48 -9.41
C ILE A 124 8.38 -9.28 -8.41
N ASN A 125 9.43 -9.93 -8.90
CA ASN A 125 10.32 -10.74 -8.06
C ASN A 125 11.32 -9.82 -7.36
N ILE A 126 11.37 -9.92 -6.03
CA ILE A 126 12.23 -9.09 -5.20
C ILE A 126 13.09 -10.00 -4.33
N ASN A 127 14.34 -9.61 -4.16
CA ASN A 127 15.27 -10.32 -3.29
C ASN A 127 16.00 -9.30 -2.45
N ILE A 128 15.76 -9.30 -1.15
CA ILE A 128 16.40 -8.35 -0.22
C ILE A 128 17.03 -9.05 0.97
#